data_b5ba439bffeb63273cca2db3867e3b68
#
_entry.id   b5ba439bffeb63273cca2db3867e3b68
#
_cell.length_a   1.000
_cell.length_b   1.000
_cell.length_c   1.000
_cell.angle_alpha   90.00
_cell.angle_beta   90.00
_cell.angle_gamma   90.00
#
_symmetry.space_group_name_H-M   'P 1'
#
loop_
_entity.id
_entity.type
_entity.pdbx_description
1 polymer ?
#
loop_
_entity_poly.entity_id
_entity_poly.type
_entity_poly.pdbx_seq_one_letter_code
_entity_poly.pdbx_strand_id
1 'polypeptide(L)'
;MGMNHFDENGNAVMVDVSQKKETERIAVAEGVITMNEEAFSAAVNRTAKKGDVFTAAQVAGIMGAKRTFEMIPMCHILMLTSCKIEFEAENNSIKAVCTVKTSGKTGVEMEALNGVSTALLTIYDMLKALDR
;
A
#
# COMPACT_ATOMS: atom_id res chain seq x y z
N MET A 1 10.30 -11.70 -24.04
CA MET A 1 10.06 -11.28 -23.97
C MET A 1 9.66 -10.34 -23.62
N GLY A 2 9.64 -9.69 -23.58
CA GLY A 2 9.64 -8.54 -23.17
C GLY A 2 8.55 -7.73 -22.78
N MET A 3 8.13 -7.87 -21.66
CA MET A 3 7.26 -6.87 -21.09
C MET A 3 8.15 -5.80 -20.51
N ASN A 4 8.21 -4.65 -21.15
CA ASN A 4 8.89 -3.51 -20.57
C ASN A 4 8.07 -2.23 -20.82
N HIS A 5 8.48 -1.15 -20.20
CA HIS A 5 7.76 0.12 -20.23
C HIS A 5 8.27 1.06 -21.32
N PHE A 6 9.02 0.54 -22.27
CA PHE A 6 9.53 1.33 -23.40
C PHE A 6 9.24 0.58 -24.68
N ASP A 7 8.79 1.31 -25.71
CA ASP A 7 8.59 0.73 -27.03
C ASP A 7 9.91 0.66 -27.78
N GLU A 8 9.90 0.13 -29.01
CA GLU A 8 11.10 -0.03 -29.82
C GLU A 8 11.74 1.31 -30.20
N ASN A 9 11.03 2.41 -30.06
CA ASN A 9 11.53 3.76 -30.33
C ASN A 9 12.00 4.48 -29.07
N GLY A 10 12.00 3.79 -27.92
CA GLY A 10 12.42 4.36 -26.65
C GLY A 10 11.38 5.23 -25.95
N ASN A 11 10.16 5.26 -26.45
CA ASN A 11 9.09 6.01 -25.79
C ASN A 11 8.53 5.22 -24.62
N ALA A 12 8.16 5.92 -23.54
CA ALA A 12 7.53 5.29 -22.38
C ALA A 12 6.12 4.84 -22.74
N VAL A 13 5.77 3.60 -22.42
CA VAL A 13 4.46 3.04 -22.70
C VAL A 13 4.01 2.16 -21.53
N MET A 14 2.71 2.09 -21.33
CA MET A 14 2.14 1.10 -20.45
C MET A 14 2.04 -0.23 -21.21
N VAL A 15 2.45 -1.33 -20.59
CA VAL A 15 2.46 -2.65 -21.23
C VAL A 15 1.06 -3.00 -21.73
N ASP A 16 0.98 -3.51 -22.98
CA ASP A 16 -0.29 -3.95 -23.56
C ASP A 16 -0.62 -5.35 -23.04
N VAL A 17 -1.76 -5.46 -22.35
CA VAL A 17 -2.24 -6.72 -21.79
C VAL A 17 -3.55 -7.18 -22.44
N SER A 18 -3.91 -6.60 -23.60
CA SER A 18 -5.19 -6.89 -24.26
C SER A 18 -5.38 -8.38 -24.60
N GLN A 19 -4.30 -9.11 -24.83
CA GLN A 19 -4.35 -10.53 -25.15
C GLN A 19 -4.31 -11.45 -23.92
N LYS A 20 -4.11 -10.91 -22.73
CA LYS A 20 -4.08 -11.71 -21.51
C LYS A 20 -5.50 -12.00 -21.04
N LYS A 21 -5.66 -13.14 -20.39
CA LYS A 21 -6.94 -13.52 -19.81
C LYS A 21 -7.11 -12.86 -18.44
N GLU A 22 -8.35 -12.58 -18.10
CA GLU A 22 -8.69 -12.16 -16.75
C GLU A 22 -8.62 -13.37 -15.82
N THR A 23 -7.84 -13.28 -14.78
CA THR A 23 -7.72 -14.29 -13.74
C THR A 23 -7.75 -13.64 -12.38
N GLU A 24 -8.05 -14.41 -11.35
CA GLU A 24 -7.94 -13.90 -9.99
C GLU A 24 -6.47 -13.64 -9.67
N ARG A 25 -6.19 -12.45 -9.14
CA ARG A 25 -4.85 -12.03 -8.77
C ARG A 25 -4.88 -11.63 -7.32
N ILE A 26 -3.86 -12.07 -6.58
CA ILE A 26 -3.71 -11.75 -5.16
C ILE A 26 -2.27 -11.31 -4.95
N ALA A 27 -2.08 -10.22 -4.21
CA ALA A 27 -0.76 -9.80 -3.78
C ALA A 27 -0.80 -9.43 -2.30
N VAL A 28 0.27 -9.74 -1.61
CA VAL A 28 0.46 -9.40 -0.20
C VAL A 28 1.77 -8.64 -0.09
N ALA A 29 1.73 -7.46 0.50
CA ALA A 29 2.92 -6.67 0.75
C ALA A 29 2.96 -6.32 2.24
N GLU A 30 4.16 -6.25 2.80
CA GLU A 30 4.32 -5.85 4.18
C GLU A 30 5.47 -4.87 4.34
N GLY A 31 5.41 -4.11 5.41
CA GLY A 31 6.45 -3.17 5.79
C GLY A 31 6.39 -2.91 7.27
N VAL A 32 7.44 -2.32 7.81
CA VAL A 32 7.57 -2.08 9.24
C VAL A 32 7.98 -0.64 9.48
N ILE A 33 7.37 -0.01 10.47
CA ILE A 33 7.82 1.27 10.99
C ILE A 33 8.26 1.07 12.44
N THR A 34 9.46 1.56 12.77
CA THR A 34 10.03 1.48 14.11
C THR A 34 10.09 2.88 14.69
N MET A 35 9.81 3.01 15.96
CA MET A 35 9.68 4.31 16.62
C MET A 35 10.16 4.23 18.06
N ASN A 36 10.24 5.39 18.73
CA ASN A 36 10.55 5.39 20.15
C ASN A 36 9.36 4.88 20.97
N GLU A 37 9.62 4.62 22.25
CA GLU A 37 8.62 4.05 23.13
C GLU A 37 7.41 4.95 23.33
N GLU A 38 7.61 6.26 23.39
CA GLU A 38 6.52 7.22 23.56
C GLU A 38 5.54 7.19 22.40
N ALA A 39 6.06 7.21 21.17
CA ALA A 39 5.23 7.15 19.98
C ALA A 39 4.50 5.79 19.89
N PHE A 40 5.22 4.70 20.15
CA PHE A 40 4.65 3.36 20.13
C PHE A 40 3.51 3.23 21.13
N SER A 41 3.72 3.68 22.36
CA SER A 41 2.69 3.63 23.41
C SER A 41 1.47 4.45 23.02
N ALA A 42 1.67 5.64 22.44
CA ALA A 42 0.57 6.48 22.01
C ALA A 42 -0.28 5.79 20.92
N ALA A 43 0.37 5.09 20.00
CA ALA A 43 -0.34 4.36 18.96
C ALA A 43 -1.14 3.19 19.55
N VAL A 44 -0.50 2.34 20.35
CA VAL A 44 -1.11 1.14 20.90
C VAL A 44 -2.21 1.46 21.90
N ASN A 45 -2.02 2.49 22.72
CA ASN A 45 -2.99 2.91 23.73
C ASN A 45 -4.06 3.87 23.18
N ARG A 46 -3.96 4.22 21.90
CA ARG A 46 -4.89 5.10 21.20
C ARG A 46 -5.00 6.48 21.85
N THR A 47 -3.85 7.01 22.30
CA THR A 47 -3.75 8.31 22.96
C THR A 47 -3.07 9.38 22.10
N ALA A 48 -2.80 9.09 20.83
CA ALA A 48 -2.21 10.06 19.90
C ALA A 48 -3.16 11.25 19.71
N LYS A 49 -2.59 12.44 19.65
CA LYS A 49 -3.39 13.68 19.53
C LYS A 49 -4.25 13.73 18.27
N LYS A 50 -3.77 13.16 17.18
CA LYS A 50 -4.49 13.17 15.90
C LYS A 50 -5.58 12.12 15.80
N GLY A 51 -5.72 11.25 16.80
CA GLY A 51 -6.76 10.23 16.84
C GLY A 51 -6.24 8.81 16.75
N ASP A 52 -7.10 7.89 16.34
CA ASP A 52 -6.77 6.47 16.23
C ASP A 52 -5.85 6.22 15.04
N VAL A 53 -4.59 5.95 15.35
CA VAL A 53 -3.54 5.77 14.33
C VAL A 53 -3.83 4.59 13.41
N PHE A 54 -4.27 3.46 13.99
CA PHE A 54 -4.52 2.25 13.20
C PHE A 54 -5.69 2.40 12.25
N THR A 55 -6.79 2.98 12.73
CA THR A 55 -7.97 3.19 11.88
C THR A 55 -7.64 4.16 10.74
N ALA A 56 -6.96 5.26 11.05
CA ALA A 56 -6.57 6.23 10.03
C ALA A 56 -5.65 5.60 8.98
N ALA A 57 -4.68 4.79 9.43
CA ALA A 57 -3.75 4.12 8.53
C ALA A 57 -4.44 3.07 7.66
N GLN A 58 -5.43 2.35 8.20
CA GLN A 58 -6.20 1.40 7.41
C GLN A 58 -6.96 2.08 6.29
N VAL A 59 -7.68 3.14 6.59
CA VAL A 59 -8.45 3.89 5.58
C VAL A 59 -7.50 4.48 4.54
N ALA A 60 -6.41 5.11 4.99
CA ALA A 60 -5.44 5.71 4.07
C ALA A 60 -4.79 4.66 3.16
N GLY A 61 -4.42 3.51 3.71
CA GLY A 61 -3.82 2.44 2.94
C GLY A 61 -4.76 1.87 1.89
N ILE A 62 -6.01 1.66 2.24
CA ILE A 62 -7.04 1.19 1.29
C ILE A 62 -7.22 2.22 0.17
N MET A 63 -7.32 3.49 0.51
CA MET A 63 -7.42 4.55 -0.49
C MET A 63 -6.17 4.62 -1.37
N GLY A 64 -4.98 4.43 -0.77
CA GLY A 64 -3.73 4.36 -1.51
C GLY A 64 -3.73 3.23 -2.53
N ALA A 65 -4.13 2.04 -2.10
CA ALA A 65 -4.22 0.87 -2.99
C ALA A 65 -5.18 1.16 -4.16
N LYS A 66 -6.33 1.73 -3.88
CA LYS A 66 -7.36 2.05 -4.90
C LYS A 66 -6.90 3.12 -5.89
N ARG A 67 -5.99 4.00 -5.50
CA ARG A 67 -5.50 5.12 -6.31
C ARG A 67 -4.10 4.91 -6.88
N THR A 68 -3.62 3.70 -6.87
CA THR A 68 -2.26 3.41 -7.35
C THR A 68 -2.04 3.88 -8.78
N PHE A 69 -3.03 3.72 -9.65
CA PHE A 69 -2.91 4.14 -11.05
C PHE A 69 -2.72 5.66 -11.20
N GLU A 70 -3.15 6.45 -10.22
CA GLU A 70 -2.96 7.91 -10.24
C GLU A 70 -1.53 8.32 -9.85
N MET A 71 -0.80 7.43 -9.19
CA MET A 71 0.53 7.72 -8.64
C MET A 71 1.66 7.05 -9.40
N ILE A 72 1.41 5.88 -9.95
CA ILE A 72 2.41 5.07 -10.65
C ILE A 72 2.08 5.08 -12.14
N PRO A 73 2.89 5.79 -12.96
CA PRO A 73 2.47 6.13 -14.34
C PRO A 73 2.18 4.94 -15.25
N MET A 74 2.95 3.86 -15.11
CA MET A 74 2.82 2.71 -16.02
C MET A 74 1.96 1.59 -15.47
N CYS A 75 1.25 1.84 -14.36
CA CYS A 75 0.33 0.88 -13.77
C CYS A 75 -1.00 0.88 -14.51
N HIS A 76 -1.53 -0.32 -14.75
CA HIS A 76 -2.87 -0.45 -15.32
C HIS A 76 -3.92 -0.10 -14.28
N ILE A 77 -5.06 0.45 -14.73
CA ILE A 77 -6.18 0.71 -13.85
C ILE A 77 -6.88 -0.61 -13.56
N LEU A 78 -6.96 -0.97 -12.28
CA LEU A 78 -7.56 -2.22 -11.87
C LEU A 78 -8.71 -1.97 -10.90
N MET A 79 -9.78 -2.75 -11.04
CA MET A 79 -10.87 -2.76 -10.08
C MET A 79 -10.54 -3.79 -9.01
N LEU A 80 -10.32 -3.35 -7.80
CA LEU A 80 -10.00 -4.24 -6.70
C LEU A 80 -11.26 -4.89 -6.17
N THR A 81 -11.22 -6.21 -5.98
CA THR A 81 -12.33 -6.95 -5.39
C THR A 81 -12.21 -7.03 -3.88
N SER A 82 -11.00 -6.85 -3.36
CA SER A 82 -10.74 -6.85 -1.91
C SER A 82 -9.45 -6.11 -1.62
N CYS A 83 -9.44 -5.38 -0.54
CA CYS A 83 -8.23 -4.75 0.00
C CYS A 83 -8.33 -4.77 1.52
N LYS A 84 -7.33 -5.33 2.17
CA LYS A 84 -7.32 -5.48 3.61
C LYS A 84 -5.96 -5.08 4.16
N ILE A 85 -5.96 -4.29 5.22
CA ILE A 85 -4.73 -3.88 5.89
C ILE A 85 -4.81 -4.31 7.34
N GLU A 86 -3.80 -5.06 7.77
CA GLU A 86 -3.69 -5.57 9.13
C GLU A 86 -2.39 -5.08 9.76
N PHE A 87 -2.39 -4.97 11.08
CA PHE A 87 -1.22 -4.51 11.81
C PHE A 87 -0.83 -5.49 12.91
N GLU A 88 0.47 -5.57 13.15
CA GLU A 88 1.04 -6.27 14.31
C GLU A 88 1.98 -5.29 15.00
N ALA A 89 1.73 -5.03 16.29
CA ALA A 89 2.53 -4.08 17.07
C ALA A 89 3.34 -4.84 18.12
N GLU A 90 4.66 -4.70 18.05
CA GLU A 90 5.58 -5.41 18.95
C GLU A 90 6.93 -4.71 19.00
N ASN A 91 7.51 -4.59 20.20
CA ASN A 91 8.87 -4.08 20.38
C ASN A 91 9.13 -2.74 19.68
N ASN A 92 8.27 -1.77 19.93
CA ASN A 92 8.37 -0.42 19.35
C ASN A 92 8.33 -0.39 17.83
N SER A 93 7.78 -1.42 17.24
CA SER A 93 7.59 -1.51 15.78
C SER A 93 6.16 -1.88 15.46
N ILE A 94 5.67 -1.37 14.34
CA ILE A 94 4.36 -1.72 13.80
C ILE A 94 4.58 -2.27 12.41
N LYS A 95 4.15 -3.51 12.19
CA LYS A 95 4.17 -4.13 10.87
C LYS A 95 2.79 -3.96 10.26
N ALA A 96 2.74 -3.44 9.03
CA ALA A 96 1.51 -3.35 8.26
C ALA A 96 1.56 -4.41 7.16
N VAL A 97 0.46 -5.10 6.94
CA VAL A 97 0.31 -6.11 5.89
C VAL A 97 -0.89 -5.73 5.04
N CYS A 98 -0.67 -5.56 3.75
CA CYS A 98 -1.74 -5.22 2.82
C CYS A 98 -1.98 -6.38 1.87
N THR A 99 -3.19 -6.90 1.87
CA THR A 99 -3.63 -7.99 0.98
C THR A 99 -4.63 -7.42 -0.01
N VAL A 100 -4.34 -7.55 -1.30
CA VAL A 100 -5.19 -7.01 -2.38
C VAL A 100 -5.57 -8.12 -3.32
N LYS A 101 -6.82 -8.10 -3.76
CA LYS A 101 -7.34 -9.04 -4.77
C LYS A 101 -8.01 -8.29 -5.91
N THR A 102 -7.87 -8.82 -7.10
CA THR A 102 -8.61 -8.35 -8.27
C THR A 102 -8.86 -9.53 -9.21
N SER A 103 -9.84 -9.40 -10.09
CA SER A 103 -9.98 -10.26 -11.24
C SER A 103 -9.59 -9.41 -12.44
N GLY A 104 -8.43 -9.69 -13.04
CA GLY A 104 -7.90 -8.83 -14.07
C GLY A 104 -6.80 -9.47 -14.88
N LYS A 105 -6.20 -8.68 -15.76
CA LYS A 105 -5.21 -9.12 -16.75
C LYS A 105 -3.78 -8.92 -16.31
N THR A 106 -3.56 -8.30 -15.16
CA THR A 106 -2.22 -8.06 -14.61
C THR A 106 -2.26 -8.21 -13.10
N GLY A 107 -1.08 -8.31 -12.49
CA GLY A 107 -0.96 -8.47 -11.04
C GLY A 107 -1.32 -7.20 -10.29
N VAL A 108 -1.49 -7.33 -8.99
CA VAL A 108 -1.87 -6.25 -8.08
C VAL A 108 -0.77 -5.93 -7.07
N GLU A 109 0.46 -6.29 -7.38
CA GLU A 109 1.60 -6.05 -6.49
C GLU A 109 1.81 -4.56 -6.21
N MET A 110 1.61 -3.70 -7.21
CA MET A 110 1.79 -2.26 -7.02
C MET A 110 0.72 -1.69 -6.08
N GLU A 111 -0.51 -2.18 -6.20
CA GLU A 111 -1.59 -1.79 -5.30
C GLU A 111 -1.30 -2.21 -3.86
N ALA A 112 -0.80 -3.42 -3.67
CA ALA A 112 -0.44 -3.90 -2.34
C ALA A 112 0.73 -3.10 -1.75
N LEU A 113 1.76 -2.83 -2.54
CA LEU A 113 2.92 -2.04 -2.13
C LEU A 113 2.54 -0.60 -1.81
N ASN A 114 1.73 0.02 -2.65
CA ASN A 114 1.28 1.39 -2.41
C ASN A 114 0.36 1.46 -1.19
N GLY A 115 -0.49 0.47 -1.00
CA GLY A 115 -1.36 0.39 0.16
C GLY A 115 -0.58 0.32 1.46
N VAL A 116 0.40 -0.58 1.54
CA VAL A 116 1.21 -0.70 2.76
C VAL A 116 2.07 0.54 2.98
N SER A 117 2.61 1.13 1.93
CA SER A 117 3.42 2.34 2.02
C SER A 117 2.60 3.52 2.54
N THR A 118 1.40 3.69 2.02
CA THR A 118 0.50 4.77 2.45
C THR A 118 0.07 4.59 3.91
N ALA A 119 -0.20 3.35 4.32
CA ALA A 119 -0.54 3.05 5.71
C ALA A 119 0.61 3.42 6.65
N LEU A 120 1.84 3.02 6.32
CA LEU A 120 3.01 3.32 7.13
C LEU A 120 3.31 4.82 7.17
N LEU A 121 3.17 5.49 6.04
CA LEU A 121 3.37 6.94 5.97
C LEU A 121 2.34 7.68 6.83
N THR A 122 1.12 7.19 6.87
CA THR A 122 0.07 7.75 7.71
C THR A 122 0.39 7.57 9.20
N ILE A 123 0.89 6.40 9.58
CA ILE A 123 1.35 6.16 10.96
C ILE A 123 2.42 7.18 11.31
N TYR A 124 3.40 7.38 10.43
CA TYR A 124 4.45 8.37 10.65
C TYR A 124 3.86 9.77 10.84
N ASP A 125 2.99 10.19 9.96
CA ASP A 125 2.40 11.53 10.03
C ASP A 125 1.65 11.75 11.35
N MET A 126 0.94 10.74 11.82
CA MET A 126 0.14 10.88 13.03
C MET A 126 0.96 10.85 14.31
N LEU A 127 2.17 10.31 14.26
CA LEU A 127 3.04 10.18 15.44
C LEU A 127 4.31 11.05 15.38
N LYS A 128 4.55 11.75 14.28
CA LYS A 128 5.83 12.47 14.09
C LYS A 128 6.10 13.56 15.14
N ALA A 129 5.08 14.05 15.82
CA ALA A 129 5.29 15.00 16.91
C ALA A 129 6.02 14.37 18.10
N LEU A 130 5.93 13.05 18.24
CA LEU A 130 6.57 12.30 19.32
C LEU A 130 7.90 11.68 18.89
N ASP A 131 8.08 11.43 17.59
CA ASP A 131 9.29 10.82 17.05
C ASP A 131 9.41 11.13 15.55
N ARG A 132 10.29 12.01 15.19
CA ARG A 132 10.51 12.39 13.80
C ARG A 132 11.56 11.52 13.11
#